data_3ae548098533ba9c84ede06d3ec6db7b
#
_entry.id   3ae548098533ba9c84ede06d3ec6db7b
#
_cell.length_a   1.000
_cell.length_b   1.000
_cell.length_c   1.000
_cell.angle_alpha   90.00
_cell.angle_beta   90.00
_cell.angle_gamma   90.00
#
_symmetry.space_group_name_H-M   'P 1'
#
loop_
_entity.id
_entity.type
_entity.pdbx_description
1 polymer ?
#
loop_
_entity_poly.entity_id
_entity_poly.type
_entity_poly.pdbx_seq_one_letter_code
_entity_poly.pdbx_strand_id
1 'polypeptide(L)'
;MQEKSVQAESELWNAVGEALDTEMSTVEDVLESLARTQKGNVKSSIENCMTILYRDPVLKDAICKNELTNKIDIVKQLSWKRNGSCVTDVDMYQIQRYIEANYGISNDRAINKAVSIIASERSYHPIREFLENLQWDGKNRIANLLPRFLGADDNEYTREIMRLLMLAAIRRIYEPGCKFEIMVCLVGGQGAGKSTFFRLLAVNDEWFTDDLRRMDDENVYSKMQGHWIIEMSEMLATVNAKSIEDIKSFLSRQKETYRIPYQTYAEDRPRQCIFVGTSNNLDFLPLDRTGNRRFAPVLVHQERVEKHILEDEKESREYIVQAWAEAMVIYKNCPHELKLSKEMEEYLKEMQKQFMPEDTKVGVIQAWLDDCTEEYVCSEMIYREALRHEYEEPKQWEIKEINSIMNTCIEGWEKISSHRFGRYGLQRGWKRRTDMQGFASLPDNAQTPFKE
;
A
#
# COMPACT_ATOMS: atom_id res chain seq x y z
N MET A 1 19.92 -22.45 -24.40
CA MET A 1 19.21 -23.52 -25.17
C MET A 1 17.85 -23.86 -24.52
N GLN A 2 17.71 -23.82 -23.21
CA GLN A 2 16.41 -24.08 -22.54
C GLN A 2 15.34 -23.00 -22.76
N GLU A 3 15.69 -21.71 -22.82
CA GLU A 3 14.72 -20.61 -23.04
C GLU A 3 14.08 -20.64 -24.46
N LYS A 4 14.84 -21.05 -25.47
CA LYS A 4 14.30 -21.20 -26.82
C LYS A 4 13.35 -22.40 -26.98
N SER A 5 13.45 -23.41 -26.13
CA SER A 5 12.57 -24.57 -26.16
C SER A 5 11.21 -24.24 -25.51
N VAL A 6 11.20 -23.47 -24.43
CA VAL A 6 9.97 -23.04 -23.75
C VAL A 6 9.18 -22.06 -24.58
N GLN A 7 9.87 -21.16 -25.30
CA GLN A 7 9.23 -20.20 -26.20
C GLN A 7 8.63 -20.89 -27.44
N ALA A 8 9.32 -21.88 -28.00
CA ALA A 8 8.81 -22.68 -29.13
C ALA A 8 7.61 -23.56 -28.74
N GLU A 9 7.58 -24.11 -27.51
CA GLU A 9 6.42 -24.84 -27.01
C GLU A 9 5.22 -23.91 -26.77
N SER A 10 5.43 -22.71 -26.21
CA SER A 10 4.39 -21.71 -26.02
C SER A 10 3.80 -21.23 -27.36
N GLU A 11 4.64 -20.99 -28.36
CA GLU A 11 4.19 -20.61 -29.72
C GLU A 11 3.46 -21.76 -30.43
N LEU A 12 3.87 -23.02 -30.21
CA LEU A 12 3.18 -24.19 -30.73
C LEU A 12 1.79 -24.36 -30.09
N TRP A 13 1.67 -24.14 -28.79
CA TRP A 13 0.39 -24.20 -28.08
C TRP A 13 -0.54 -23.05 -28.46
N ASN A 14 -0.02 -21.84 -28.68
CA ASN A 14 -0.81 -20.72 -29.19
C ASN A 14 -1.28 -20.97 -30.64
N ALA A 15 -0.42 -21.51 -31.49
CA ALA A 15 -0.80 -21.84 -32.86
C ALA A 15 -1.82 -22.98 -32.95
N VAL A 16 -1.76 -23.95 -32.03
CA VAL A 16 -2.78 -25.02 -31.93
C VAL A 16 -4.08 -24.44 -31.39
N GLY A 17 -4.03 -23.46 -30.46
CA GLY A 17 -5.21 -22.73 -29.98
C GLY A 17 -5.89 -21.91 -31.09
N GLU A 18 -5.14 -21.16 -31.88
CA GLU A 18 -5.66 -20.37 -32.99
C GLU A 18 -6.20 -21.22 -34.17
N ALA A 19 -5.61 -22.38 -34.45
CA ALA A 19 -6.11 -23.30 -35.48
C ALA A 19 -7.43 -23.99 -35.11
N LEU A 20 -7.79 -24.06 -33.83
CA LEU A 20 -9.06 -24.62 -33.31
C LEU A 20 -10.20 -23.60 -33.27
N ASP A 21 -9.96 -22.32 -33.57
CA ASP A 21 -10.89 -21.21 -33.29
C ASP A 21 -11.84 -20.85 -34.46
N THR A 22 -11.86 -21.61 -35.55
CA THR A 22 -12.56 -21.19 -36.77
C THR A 22 -13.96 -21.79 -37.00
N GLU A 23 -14.48 -22.71 -36.17
CA GLU A 23 -15.84 -23.23 -36.30
C GLU A 23 -16.59 -23.22 -34.98
N MET A 24 -17.82 -22.70 -34.96
CA MET A 24 -18.75 -22.84 -33.83
C MET A 24 -19.12 -24.32 -33.69
N SER A 25 -18.46 -25.02 -32.77
CA SER A 25 -18.76 -26.42 -32.45
C SER A 25 -20.13 -26.52 -31.81
N THR A 26 -20.94 -27.47 -32.28
CA THR A 26 -22.18 -27.86 -31.57
C THR A 26 -21.85 -28.78 -30.39
N VAL A 27 -22.83 -29.00 -29.50
CA VAL A 27 -22.66 -29.99 -28.41
C VAL A 27 -22.38 -31.39 -28.97
N GLU A 28 -23.01 -31.74 -30.11
CA GLU A 28 -22.81 -32.99 -30.81
C GLU A 28 -21.35 -33.12 -31.36
N ASP A 29 -20.83 -32.11 -31.99
CA ASP A 29 -19.43 -32.11 -32.48
C ASP A 29 -18.41 -32.31 -31.37
N VAL A 30 -18.65 -31.64 -30.21
CA VAL A 30 -17.82 -31.82 -29.03
C VAL A 30 -17.93 -33.23 -28.49
N LEU A 31 -19.16 -33.78 -28.37
CA LEU A 31 -19.44 -35.13 -27.88
C LEU A 31 -18.77 -36.23 -28.75
N GLU A 32 -18.73 -36.02 -30.07
CA GLU A 32 -18.05 -36.94 -31.02
C GLU A 32 -16.55 -36.94 -30.85
N SER A 33 -15.96 -35.79 -30.52
CA SER A 33 -14.49 -35.61 -30.31
C SER A 33 -13.98 -36.22 -29.01
N LEU A 34 -14.86 -36.58 -28.06
CA LEU A 34 -14.46 -37.07 -26.76
C LEU A 34 -13.94 -38.53 -26.79
N ALA A 35 -12.86 -38.77 -26.04
CA ALA A 35 -12.30 -40.11 -25.86
C ALA A 35 -13.30 -41.02 -25.16
N ARG A 36 -13.46 -42.25 -25.70
CA ARG A 36 -14.41 -43.27 -25.20
C ARG A 36 -13.72 -44.46 -24.56
N THR A 37 -14.42 -45.13 -23.68
CA THR A 37 -14.01 -46.42 -23.10
C THR A 37 -14.16 -47.54 -24.14
N GLN A 38 -13.61 -48.73 -23.86
CA GLN A 38 -13.82 -49.93 -24.67
C GLN A 38 -15.29 -50.33 -24.82
N LYS A 39 -16.14 -49.87 -23.89
CA LYS A 39 -17.60 -50.11 -23.93
C LYS A 39 -18.38 -49.01 -24.66
N GLY A 40 -17.69 -48.04 -25.29
CA GLY A 40 -18.30 -46.95 -26.04
C GLY A 40 -18.74 -45.72 -25.21
N ASN A 41 -18.67 -45.78 -23.86
CA ASN A 41 -19.06 -44.68 -23.00
C ASN A 41 -17.98 -43.59 -23.02
N VAL A 42 -18.34 -42.30 -22.87
CA VAL A 42 -17.43 -41.21 -22.72
C VAL A 42 -16.55 -41.43 -21.48
N LYS A 43 -15.22 -41.24 -21.62
CA LYS A 43 -14.30 -41.33 -20.47
C LYS A 43 -14.49 -40.16 -19.53
N SER A 44 -14.65 -40.38 -18.24
CA SER A 44 -14.68 -39.33 -17.19
C SER A 44 -13.25 -38.91 -16.84
N SER A 45 -12.49 -38.40 -17.83
CA SER A 45 -11.11 -37.94 -17.68
C SER A 45 -10.98 -36.41 -17.63
N ILE A 46 -9.91 -35.91 -17.06
CA ILE A 46 -9.59 -34.45 -17.06
C ILE A 46 -9.54 -33.95 -18.50
N GLU A 47 -8.93 -34.69 -19.41
CA GLU A 47 -8.75 -34.31 -20.83
C GLU A 47 -10.08 -34.10 -21.55
N ASN A 48 -11.06 -35.00 -21.36
CA ASN A 48 -12.38 -34.81 -21.92
C ASN A 48 -13.10 -33.61 -21.30
N CYS A 49 -12.95 -33.39 -19.99
CA CYS A 49 -13.51 -32.19 -19.35
C CYS A 49 -12.85 -30.90 -19.89
N MET A 50 -11.54 -30.90 -20.15
CA MET A 50 -10.84 -29.75 -20.78
C MET A 50 -11.35 -29.54 -22.21
N THR A 51 -11.46 -30.60 -23.02
CA THR A 51 -12.01 -30.51 -24.39
C THR A 51 -13.41 -29.87 -24.39
N ILE A 52 -14.28 -30.26 -23.44
CA ILE A 52 -15.61 -29.66 -23.29
C ILE A 52 -15.47 -28.15 -22.95
N LEU A 53 -14.66 -27.79 -21.94
CA LEU A 53 -14.49 -26.40 -21.53
C LEU A 53 -13.86 -25.51 -22.61
N TYR A 54 -13.08 -26.08 -23.53
CA TYR A 54 -12.52 -25.37 -24.66
C TYR A 54 -13.49 -25.16 -25.83
N ARG A 55 -14.37 -26.12 -26.09
CA ARG A 55 -15.10 -26.20 -27.36
C ARG A 55 -16.61 -26.08 -27.23
N ASP A 56 -17.17 -26.36 -26.01
CA ASP A 56 -18.63 -26.30 -25.81
C ASP A 56 -19.18 -24.87 -26.01
N PRO A 57 -20.24 -24.68 -26.76
CA PRO A 57 -20.76 -23.35 -27.12
C PRO A 57 -21.19 -22.51 -25.91
N VAL A 58 -21.52 -23.11 -24.79
CA VAL A 58 -21.93 -22.42 -23.54
C VAL A 58 -20.72 -22.12 -22.67
N LEU A 59 -19.81 -23.11 -22.47
CA LEU A 59 -18.71 -23.04 -21.53
C LEU A 59 -17.41 -22.49 -22.12
N LYS A 60 -17.26 -22.52 -23.46
CA LYS A 60 -16.11 -21.92 -24.15
C LYS A 60 -15.96 -20.45 -23.75
N ASP A 61 -14.76 -20.06 -23.38
CA ASP A 61 -14.36 -18.70 -22.99
C ASP A 61 -15.13 -18.11 -21.77
N ALA A 62 -15.82 -18.99 -21.02
CA ALA A 62 -16.60 -18.54 -19.86
C ALA A 62 -15.75 -18.39 -18.59
N ILE A 63 -14.66 -19.16 -18.47
CA ILE A 63 -13.90 -19.32 -17.23
C ILE A 63 -12.52 -18.71 -17.39
N CYS A 64 -12.17 -17.76 -16.50
CA CYS A 64 -10.89 -17.10 -16.44
C CYS A 64 -10.39 -16.96 -15.00
N LYS A 65 -9.08 -16.89 -14.80
CA LYS A 65 -8.51 -16.55 -13.51
C LYS A 65 -8.28 -15.03 -13.42
N ASN A 66 -8.85 -14.43 -12.40
CA ASN A 66 -8.57 -13.04 -12.06
C ASN A 66 -7.27 -12.96 -11.26
N GLU A 67 -6.22 -12.35 -11.82
CA GLU A 67 -4.89 -12.26 -11.22
C GLU A 67 -4.85 -11.32 -10.00
N LEU A 68 -5.77 -10.36 -9.91
CA LEU A 68 -5.87 -9.46 -8.77
C LEU A 68 -6.43 -10.17 -7.53
N THR A 69 -7.54 -10.89 -7.72
CA THR A 69 -8.23 -11.61 -6.64
C THR A 69 -7.68 -13.01 -6.42
N ASN A 70 -6.92 -13.55 -7.38
CA ASN A 70 -6.52 -14.97 -7.47
C ASN A 70 -7.69 -15.95 -7.40
N LYS A 71 -8.88 -15.52 -7.79
CA LYS A 71 -10.09 -16.33 -7.87
C LYS A 71 -10.42 -16.66 -9.32
N ILE A 72 -11.27 -17.65 -9.50
CA ILE A 72 -11.83 -17.99 -10.81
C ILE A 72 -13.07 -17.14 -11.02
N ASP A 73 -13.14 -16.46 -12.15
CA ASP A 73 -14.29 -15.67 -12.58
C ASP A 73 -14.98 -16.33 -13.77
N ILE A 74 -16.30 -16.13 -13.88
CA ILE A 74 -17.07 -16.40 -15.08
C ILE A 74 -17.33 -15.06 -15.77
N VAL A 75 -16.72 -14.88 -16.93
CA VAL A 75 -16.73 -13.61 -17.69
C VAL A 75 -17.80 -13.59 -18.78
N LYS A 76 -18.49 -14.72 -19.01
CA LYS A 76 -19.54 -14.87 -20.02
C LYS A 76 -20.92 -15.06 -19.36
N GLN A 77 -21.97 -14.57 -19.99
CA GLN A 77 -23.32 -14.83 -19.52
C GLN A 77 -23.67 -16.32 -19.75
N LEU A 78 -24.02 -17.01 -18.71
CA LEU A 78 -24.44 -18.40 -18.72
C LEU A 78 -25.95 -18.53 -18.62
N SER A 79 -26.47 -19.76 -18.84
CA SER A 79 -27.90 -20.02 -18.87
C SER A 79 -28.59 -19.96 -17.48
N TRP A 80 -27.83 -19.78 -16.42
CA TRP A 80 -28.36 -19.62 -15.05
C TRP A 80 -28.08 -18.25 -14.45
N LYS A 81 -28.90 -17.82 -13.51
CA LYS A 81 -28.76 -16.52 -12.83
C LYS A 81 -27.57 -16.55 -11.90
N ARG A 82 -26.75 -15.50 -11.98
CA ARG A 82 -25.54 -15.29 -11.18
C ARG A 82 -25.53 -13.91 -10.51
N ASN A 83 -24.86 -13.81 -9.37
CA ASN A 83 -24.58 -12.57 -8.67
C ASN A 83 -23.06 -12.39 -8.61
N GLY A 84 -22.53 -11.41 -9.35
CA GLY A 84 -21.09 -11.12 -9.41
C GLY A 84 -20.33 -11.98 -10.44
N SER A 85 -19.01 -11.71 -10.57
CA SER A 85 -18.12 -12.38 -11.52
C SER A 85 -17.49 -13.67 -10.94
N CYS A 86 -17.16 -13.66 -9.65
CA CYS A 86 -16.49 -14.79 -9.00
C CYS A 86 -17.33 -16.08 -9.03
N VAL A 87 -16.68 -17.19 -9.33
CA VAL A 87 -17.28 -18.53 -9.28
C VAL A 87 -17.71 -18.86 -7.85
N THR A 88 -18.95 -19.33 -7.70
CA THR A 88 -19.50 -19.84 -6.46
C THR A 88 -19.68 -21.36 -6.50
N ASP A 89 -19.92 -22.00 -5.34
CA ASP A 89 -20.22 -23.42 -5.30
C ASP A 89 -21.44 -23.78 -6.17
N VAL A 90 -22.47 -22.90 -6.19
CA VAL A 90 -23.64 -23.07 -7.04
C VAL A 90 -23.29 -23.04 -8.52
N ASP A 91 -22.38 -22.16 -8.94
CA ASP A 91 -21.88 -22.14 -10.32
C ASP A 91 -21.19 -23.46 -10.67
N MET A 92 -20.36 -23.99 -9.78
CA MET A 92 -19.70 -25.29 -9.98
C MET A 92 -20.71 -26.42 -10.12
N TYR A 93 -21.75 -26.46 -9.28
CA TYR A 93 -22.83 -27.47 -9.40
C TYR A 93 -23.60 -27.33 -10.72
N GLN A 94 -23.84 -26.12 -11.21
CA GLN A 94 -24.48 -25.89 -12.51
C GLN A 94 -23.58 -26.30 -13.68
N ILE A 95 -22.30 -26.07 -13.62
CA ILE A 95 -21.32 -26.54 -14.62
C ILE A 95 -21.30 -28.08 -14.63
N GLN A 96 -21.22 -28.73 -13.46
CA GLN A 96 -21.24 -30.18 -13.31
C GLN A 96 -22.53 -30.77 -13.88
N ARG A 97 -23.69 -30.22 -13.51
CA ARG A 97 -24.98 -30.63 -14.02
C ARG A 97 -25.09 -30.50 -15.55
N TYR A 98 -24.55 -29.38 -16.10
CA TYR A 98 -24.54 -29.14 -17.55
C TYR A 98 -23.67 -30.17 -18.29
N ILE A 99 -22.49 -30.46 -17.78
CA ILE A 99 -21.56 -31.46 -18.34
C ILE A 99 -22.15 -32.88 -18.21
N GLU A 100 -22.75 -33.22 -17.10
CA GLU A 100 -23.40 -34.51 -16.92
C GLU A 100 -24.55 -34.72 -17.91
N ALA A 101 -25.43 -33.71 -18.03
CA ALA A 101 -26.63 -33.82 -18.90
C ALA A 101 -26.28 -33.92 -20.39
N ASN A 102 -25.25 -33.22 -20.87
CA ASN A 102 -24.90 -33.17 -22.29
C ASN A 102 -23.80 -34.16 -22.70
N TYR A 103 -22.92 -34.56 -21.80
CA TYR A 103 -21.73 -35.38 -22.09
C TYR A 103 -21.65 -36.67 -21.28
N GLY A 104 -22.53 -36.88 -20.31
CA GLY A 104 -22.55 -38.10 -19.48
C GLY A 104 -21.35 -38.22 -18.51
N ILE A 105 -20.65 -37.10 -18.17
CA ILE A 105 -19.53 -37.10 -17.25
C ILE A 105 -20.00 -36.58 -15.89
N SER A 106 -19.98 -37.46 -14.86
CA SER A 106 -20.36 -37.14 -13.46
C SER A 106 -19.18 -37.10 -12.48
N ASN A 107 -17.95 -37.02 -12.98
CA ASN A 107 -16.72 -37.00 -12.15
C ASN A 107 -16.36 -35.57 -11.71
N ASP A 108 -16.90 -35.14 -10.57
CA ASP A 108 -16.69 -33.82 -9.99
C ASP A 108 -15.19 -33.44 -9.85
N ARG A 109 -14.36 -34.43 -9.46
CA ARG A 109 -12.92 -34.17 -9.29
C ARG A 109 -12.24 -33.88 -10.63
N ALA A 110 -12.62 -34.53 -11.71
CA ALA A 110 -12.08 -34.29 -13.04
C ALA A 110 -12.54 -32.94 -13.56
N ILE A 111 -13.82 -32.60 -13.38
CA ILE A 111 -14.39 -31.30 -13.77
C ILE A 111 -13.70 -30.16 -13.02
N ASN A 112 -13.59 -30.25 -11.68
CA ASN A 112 -12.96 -29.20 -10.87
C ASN A 112 -11.48 -28.97 -11.25
N LYS A 113 -10.73 -30.06 -11.53
CA LYS A 113 -9.35 -29.94 -12.01
C LYS A 113 -9.27 -29.27 -13.39
N ALA A 114 -10.13 -29.66 -14.33
CA ALA A 114 -10.18 -29.07 -15.65
C ALA A 114 -10.54 -27.57 -15.58
N VAL A 115 -11.54 -27.18 -14.77
CA VAL A 115 -11.90 -25.78 -14.52
C VAL A 115 -10.69 -24.99 -13.99
N SER A 116 -9.95 -25.55 -13.03
CA SER A 116 -8.77 -24.86 -12.45
C SER A 116 -7.63 -24.70 -13.48
N ILE A 117 -7.41 -25.70 -14.33
CA ILE A 117 -6.38 -25.65 -15.39
C ILE A 117 -6.76 -24.59 -16.43
N ILE A 118 -7.97 -24.66 -17.00
CA ILE A 118 -8.46 -23.70 -17.99
C ILE A 118 -8.44 -22.26 -17.46
N ALA A 119 -8.90 -22.07 -16.22
CA ALA A 119 -8.85 -20.76 -15.58
C ALA A 119 -7.42 -20.21 -15.50
N SER A 120 -6.44 -21.08 -15.18
CA SER A 120 -5.02 -20.67 -15.10
C SER A 120 -4.42 -20.33 -16.46
N GLU A 121 -4.85 -21.00 -17.51
CA GLU A 121 -4.39 -20.73 -18.91
C GLU A 121 -5.01 -19.44 -19.47
N ARG A 122 -6.18 -19.05 -18.98
CA ARG A 122 -6.92 -17.85 -19.41
C ARG A 122 -7.00 -16.85 -18.28
N SER A 123 -5.85 -16.37 -17.82
CA SER A 123 -5.83 -15.35 -16.78
C SER A 123 -5.99 -13.95 -17.38
N TYR A 124 -6.57 -13.06 -16.58
CA TYR A 124 -6.68 -11.64 -16.88
C TYR A 124 -6.42 -10.81 -15.63
N HIS A 125 -6.02 -9.55 -15.82
CA HIS A 125 -5.79 -8.63 -14.72
C HIS A 125 -6.65 -7.37 -14.89
N PRO A 126 -7.74 -7.20 -14.12
CA PRO A 126 -8.74 -6.15 -14.38
C PRO A 126 -8.16 -4.73 -14.34
N ILE A 127 -7.22 -4.45 -13.43
CA ILE A 127 -6.60 -3.13 -13.33
C ILE A 127 -5.62 -2.91 -14.49
N ARG A 128 -4.90 -3.93 -14.96
CA ARG A 128 -4.01 -3.82 -16.12
C ARG A 128 -4.81 -3.51 -17.38
N GLU A 129 -5.90 -4.23 -17.62
CA GLU A 129 -6.81 -3.96 -18.72
C GLU A 129 -7.40 -2.55 -18.65
N PHE A 130 -7.82 -2.10 -17.48
CA PHE A 130 -8.26 -0.72 -17.28
C PHE A 130 -7.17 0.28 -17.68
N LEU A 131 -5.96 0.14 -17.13
CA LEU A 131 -4.84 1.07 -17.36
C LEU A 131 -4.39 1.10 -18.83
N GLU A 132 -4.40 -0.04 -19.52
CA GLU A 132 -3.99 -0.16 -20.93
C GLU A 132 -4.99 0.49 -21.91
N ASN A 133 -6.27 0.51 -21.53
CA ASN A 133 -7.32 1.13 -22.34
C ASN A 133 -7.44 2.65 -22.14
N LEU A 134 -6.67 3.25 -21.23
CA LEU A 134 -6.72 4.68 -20.98
C LEU A 134 -6.12 5.50 -22.12
N GLN A 135 -6.81 6.61 -22.46
CA GLN A 135 -6.33 7.59 -23.41
C GLN A 135 -6.27 8.96 -22.73
N TRP A 136 -5.06 9.52 -22.63
CA TRP A 136 -4.84 10.84 -22.02
C TRP A 136 -5.19 11.96 -22.98
N ASP A 137 -5.96 12.93 -22.52
CA ASP A 137 -6.38 14.11 -23.28
C ASP A 137 -5.32 15.24 -23.34
N GLY A 138 -4.13 15.02 -22.77
CA GLY A 138 -3.02 15.99 -22.78
C GLY A 138 -3.08 17.03 -21.65
N LYS A 139 -4.08 16.97 -20.74
CA LYS A 139 -4.18 17.93 -19.64
C LYS A 139 -3.63 17.35 -18.34
N ASN A 140 -2.77 18.10 -17.66
CA ASN A 140 -2.22 17.71 -16.38
C ASN A 140 -3.26 17.83 -15.27
N ARG A 141 -3.48 16.74 -14.54
CA ARG A 141 -4.47 16.66 -13.46
C ARG A 141 -3.90 16.14 -12.13
N ILE A 142 -2.85 15.33 -12.20
CA ILE A 142 -2.24 14.72 -10.99
C ILE A 142 -1.88 15.79 -9.98
N ALA A 143 -1.24 16.87 -10.42
CA ALA A 143 -0.82 17.98 -9.58
C ALA A 143 -1.98 18.66 -8.83
N ASN A 144 -3.18 18.66 -9.43
CA ASN A 144 -4.34 19.36 -8.90
C ASN A 144 -5.32 18.47 -8.13
N LEU A 145 -5.08 17.15 -8.04
CA LEU A 145 -6.02 16.23 -7.37
C LEU A 145 -6.25 16.59 -5.90
N LEU A 146 -5.18 16.80 -5.14
CA LEU A 146 -5.27 17.12 -3.72
C LEU A 146 -5.80 18.56 -3.46
N PRO A 147 -5.30 19.62 -4.14
CA PRO A 147 -5.87 20.95 -3.99
C PRO A 147 -7.35 21.03 -4.39
N ARG A 148 -7.70 20.47 -5.54
CA ARG A 148 -9.06 20.54 -6.09
C ARG A 148 -10.10 19.88 -5.19
N PHE A 149 -9.87 18.65 -4.76
CA PHE A 149 -10.87 17.84 -4.07
C PHE A 149 -10.78 17.88 -2.55
N LEU A 150 -9.63 18.28 -2.01
CA LEU A 150 -9.36 18.24 -0.57
C LEU A 150 -8.88 19.58 -0.01
N GLY A 151 -8.70 20.60 -0.86
CA GLY A 151 -8.23 21.92 -0.43
C GLY A 151 -6.80 21.90 0.14
N ALA A 152 -5.99 20.86 -0.18
CA ALA A 152 -4.60 20.81 0.24
C ALA A 152 -3.80 21.94 -0.41
N ASP A 153 -2.67 22.30 0.21
CA ASP A 153 -1.78 23.31 -0.35
C ASP A 153 -1.26 22.89 -1.72
N ASP A 154 -1.31 23.81 -2.70
CA ASP A 154 -0.74 23.61 -4.02
C ASP A 154 0.76 23.95 -4.00
N ASN A 155 1.58 22.98 -3.60
CA ASN A 155 3.03 23.13 -3.54
C ASN A 155 3.73 21.90 -4.19
N GLU A 156 5.05 21.97 -4.29
CA GLU A 156 5.83 20.91 -4.92
C GLU A 156 5.71 19.57 -4.19
N TYR A 157 5.62 19.58 -2.87
CA TYR A 157 5.45 18.37 -2.06
C TYR A 157 4.15 17.64 -2.37
N THR A 158 3.01 18.34 -2.36
CA THR A 158 1.69 17.73 -2.61
C THR A 158 1.57 17.20 -4.03
N ARG A 159 2.17 17.88 -5.01
CA ARG A 159 2.24 17.42 -6.40
C ARG A 159 3.08 16.18 -6.54
N GLU A 160 4.28 16.17 -5.96
CA GLU A 160 5.22 15.06 -6.05
C GLU A 160 4.73 13.82 -5.32
N ILE A 161 4.14 13.99 -4.11
CA ILE A 161 3.64 12.86 -3.33
C ILE A 161 2.45 12.17 -4.02
N MET A 162 1.58 12.96 -4.65
CA MET A 162 0.46 12.40 -5.42
C MET A 162 0.92 11.69 -6.68
N ARG A 163 1.88 12.27 -7.40
CA ARG A 163 2.52 11.65 -8.56
C ARG A 163 3.18 10.32 -8.17
N LEU A 164 3.95 10.32 -7.09
CA LEU A 164 4.64 9.14 -6.58
C LEU A 164 3.66 8.03 -6.18
N LEU A 165 2.56 8.37 -5.50
CA LEU A 165 1.52 7.42 -5.11
C LEU A 165 0.91 6.73 -6.33
N MET A 166 0.53 7.50 -7.36
CA MET A 166 -0.08 6.95 -8.56
C MET A 166 0.90 6.09 -9.36
N LEU A 167 2.15 6.53 -9.52
CA LEU A 167 3.18 5.73 -10.19
C LEU A 167 3.49 4.43 -9.44
N ALA A 168 3.52 4.46 -8.12
CA ALA A 168 3.70 3.28 -7.30
C ALA A 168 2.52 2.31 -7.42
N ALA A 169 1.30 2.81 -7.47
CA ALA A 169 0.09 2.02 -7.69
C ALA A 169 0.14 1.30 -9.04
N ILE A 170 0.51 2.00 -10.11
CA ILE A 170 0.69 1.40 -11.44
C ILE A 170 1.81 0.35 -11.40
N ARG A 171 2.97 0.71 -10.86
CA ARG A 171 4.11 -0.20 -10.84
C ARG A 171 3.84 -1.49 -10.07
N ARG A 172 3.05 -1.44 -8.98
CA ARG A 172 2.61 -2.63 -8.24
C ARG A 172 1.75 -3.59 -9.07
N ILE A 173 1.09 -3.10 -10.11
CA ILE A 173 0.31 -3.92 -11.05
C ILE A 173 1.20 -4.60 -12.09
N TYR A 174 2.20 -3.89 -12.63
CA TYR A 174 3.10 -4.42 -13.66
C TYR A 174 4.30 -5.18 -13.08
N GLU A 175 4.76 -4.79 -11.90
CA GLU A 175 5.87 -5.39 -11.15
C GLU A 175 5.41 -5.73 -9.73
N PRO A 176 4.55 -6.76 -9.54
CA PRO A 176 4.06 -7.13 -8.21
C PRO A 176 5.20 -7.36 -7.22
N GLY A 177 5.07 -6.81 -6.02
CA GLY A 177 6.12 -6.89 -5.00
C GLY A 177 7.25 -5.86 -5.15
N CYS A 178 7.21 -4.94 -6.12
CA CYS A 178 8.18 -3.86 -6.18
C CYS A 178 8.20 -3.08 -4.85
N LYS A 179 9.38 -2.57 -4.46
CA LYS A 179 9.55 -1.87 -3.19
C LYS A 179 8.87 -0.50 -3.24
N PHE A 180 7.87 -0.32 -2.41
CA PHE A 180 7.23 0.96 -2.12
C PHE A 180 6.71 0.93 -0.69
N GLU A 181 7.17 1.82 0.16
CA GLU A 181 6.88 1.82 1.60
C GLU A 181 6.31 3.16 2.10
N ILE A 182 6.02 4.12 1.21
CA ILE A 182 5.43 5.39 1.57
C ILE A 182 3.91 5.25 1.61
N MET A 183 3.30 5.73 2.69
CA MET A 183 1.87 5.81 2.88
C MET A 183 1.46 7.28 2.95
N VAL A 184 0.67 7.72 1.98
CA VAL A 184 0.10 9.08 1.99
C VAL A 184 -1.02 9.13 3.02
N CYS A 185 -0.94 10.07 3.95
CA CYS A 185 -1.87 10.24 5.06
C CYS A 185 -2.60 11.57 4.92
N LEU A 186 -3.89 11.55 4.61
CA LEU A 186 -4.73 12.73 4.58
C LEU A 186 -5.19 13.09 6.00
N VAL A 187 -4.85 14.30 6.45
CA VAL A 187 -5.10 14.75 7.83
C VAL A 187 -5.99 15.99 7.81
N GLY A 188 -7.05 16.00 8.62
CA GLY A 188 -7.96 17.13 8.72
C GLY A 188 -9.32 16.76 9.28
N GLY A 189 -10.24 17.69 9.36
CA GLY A 189 -11.56 17.53 9.98
C GLY A 189 -12.38 16.36 9.44
N GLN A 190 -13.33 15.90 10.25
CA GLN A 190 -14.31 14.92 9.83
C GLN A 190 -15.19 15.49 8.72
N GLY A 191 -15.54 14.66 7.73
CA GLY A 191 -16.38 15.09 6.60
C GLY A 191 -15.63 15.78 5.45
N ALA A 192 -14.31 15.96 5.53
CA ALA A 192 -13.50 16.57 4.47
C ALA A 192 -13.32 15.70 3.20
N GLY A 193 -14.01 14.57 3.08
CA GLY A 193 -13.97 13.73 1.88
C GLY A 193 -12.75 12.84 1.71
N LYS A 194 -11.90 12.68 2.74
CA LYS A 194 -10.64 11.94 2.68
C LYS A 194 -10.77 10.50 2.18
N SER A 195 -11.58 9.69 2.86
CA SER A 195 -11.82 8.27 2.48
C SER A 195 -12.55 8.18 1.14
N THR A 196 -13.49 9.09 0.88
CA THR A 196 -14.19 9.16 -0.40
C THR A 196 -13.22 9.43 -1.55
N PHE A 197 -12.24 10.32 -1.35
CA PHE A 197 -11.21 10.59 -2.34
C PHE A 197 -10.42 9.33 -2.70
N PHE A 198 -9.95 8.57 -1.71
CA PHE A 198 -9.21 7.33 -1.96
C PHE A 198 -10.09 6.24 -2.59
N ARG A 199 -11.36 6.14 -2.19
CA ARG A 199 -12.32 5.22 -2.82
C ARG A 199 -12.52 5.56 -4.31
N LEU A 200 -12.73 6.82 -4.64
CA LEU A 200 -12.88 7.23 -6.05
C LEU A 200 -11.56 7.12 -6.82
N LEU A 201 -10.42 7.34 -6.17
CA LEU A 201 -9.10 7.15 -6.78
C LEU A 201 -8.89 5.68 -7.20
N ALA A 202 -9.45 4.72 -6.49
CA ALA A 202 -9.42 3.30 -6.88
C ALA A 202 -10.25 2.99 -8.13
N VAL A 203 -11.05 3.95 -8.65
CA VAL A 203 -11.90 3.87 -9.85
C VAL A 203 -13.09 2.93 -9.66
N ASN A 204 -12.86 1.69 -9.28
CA ASN A 204 -13.90 0.70 -8.96
C ASN A 204 -13.92 0.49 -7.45
N ASP A 205 -15.11 0.56 -6.85
CA ASP A 205 -15.29 0.38 -5.40
C ASP A 205 -14.82 -1.01 -4.92
N GLU A 206 -14.84 -2.05 -5.78
CA GLU A 206 -14.29 -3.38 -5.47
C GLU A 206 -12.75 -3.40 -5.36
N TRP A 207 -12.05 -2.40 -5.89
CA TRP A 207 -10.59 -2.28 -5.81
C TRP A 207 -10.12 -1.46 -4.62
N PHE A 208 -11.07 -0.99 -3.79
CA PHE A 208 -10.83 -0.25 -2.57
C PHE A 208 -11.30 -1.01 -1.33
N THR A 209 -10.57 -0.87 -0.23
CA THR A 209 -11.05 -1.30 1.10
C THR A 209 -10.52 -0.38 2.19
N ASP A 210 -11.35 -0.16 3.20
CA ASP A 210 -11.05 0.51 4.46
C ASP A 210 -11.18 -0.42 5.67
N ASP A 211 -11.37 -1.74 5.43
CA ASP A 211 -11.59 -2.74 6.50
C ASP A 211 -10.27 -3.29 7.11
N LEU A 212 -9.15 -2.64 6.87
CA LEU A 212 -7.87 -3.02 7.49
C LEU A 212 -7.67 -2.28 8.82
N ARG A 213 -8.35 -2.76 9.88
CA ARG A 213 -8.37 -2.11 11.19
C ARG A 213 -7.29 -2.58 12.15
N ARG A 214 -6.75 -3.79 11.96
CA ARG A 214 -5.74 -4.41 12.83
C ARG A 214 -4.72 -5.20 12.01
N MET A 215 -3.46 -5.15 12.43
CA MET A 215 -2.36 -5.90 11.83
C MET A 215 -2.23 -7.33 12.35
N ASP A 216 -2.78 -7.61 13.53
CA ASP A 216 -2.78 -8.90 14.20
C ASP A 216 -4.00 -9.78 13.83
N ASP A 217 -4.84 -9.33 12.91
CA ASP A 217 -5.94 -10.12 12.37
C ASP A 217 -5.38 -11.27 11.53
N GLU A 218 -5.72 -12.51 11.86
CA GLU A 218 -5.34 -13.70 11.10
C GLU A 218 -5.79 -13.63 9.64
N ASN A 219 -6.83 -12.85 9.35
CA ASN A 219 -7.40 -12.66 8.01
C ASN A 219 -6.85 -11.41 7.28
N VAL A 220 -5.85 -10.73 7.83
CA VAL A 220 -5.30 -9.49 7.24
C VAL A 220 -4.96 -9.65 5.75
N TYR A 221 -4.37 -10.78 5.39
CA TYR A 221 -3.96 -11.03 4.01
C TYR A 221 -5.12 -11.32 3.07
N SER A 222 -6.17 -12.00 3.55
CA SER A 222 -7.38 -12.24 2.76
C SER A 222 -8.18 -10.95 2.53
N LYS A 223 -8.14 -10.01 3.48
CA LYS A 223 -8.75 -8.67 3.35
C LYS A 223 -7.98 -7.76 2.37
N MET A 224 -6.70 -8.00 2.18
CA MET A 224 -5.90 -7.26 1.19
C MET A 224 -6.11 -7.75 -0.23
N GLN A 225 -6.47 -9.02 -0.39
CA GLN A 225 -6.56 -9.66 -1.69
C GLN A 225 -7.71 -9.09 -2.52
N GLY A 226 -7.41 -8.69 -3.76
CA GLY A 226 -8.38 -8.11 -4.67
C GLY A 226 -8.52 -6.60 -4.59
N HIS A 227 -7.74 -5.93 -3.72
CA HIS A 227 -7.78 -4.48 -3.59
C HIS A 227 -6.49 -3.83 -4.10
N TRP A 228 -6.66 -2.70 -4.77
CA TRP A 228 -5.57 -1.89 -5.31
C TRP A 228 -5.14 -0.78 -4.35
N ILE A 229 -6.12 -0.10 -3.74
CA ILE A 229 -5.91 0.93 -2.74
C ILE A 229 -6.52 0.48 -1.42
N ILE A 230 -5.71 0.43 -0.37
CA ILE A 230 -6.11 -0.01 0.97
C ILE A 230 -5.94 1.14 1.95
N GLU A 231 -7.05 1.56 2.56
CA GLU A 231 -7.05 2.63 3.56
C GLU A 231 -6.86 2.06 4.97
N MET A 232 -5.98 2.70 5.73
CA MET A 232 -5.66 2.40 7.12
C MET A 232 -6.09 3.55 8.04
N SER A 233 -7.40 3.79 8.16
CA SER A 233 -7.94 4.97 8.85
C SER A 233 -7.87 4.86 10.38
N GLU A 234 -8.46 3.84 10.96
CA GLU A 234 -8.56 3.70 12.42
C GLU A 234 -7.23 3.29 13.08
N MET A 235 -6.34 2.67 12.34
CA MET A 235 -5.04 2.26 12.84
C MET A 235 -4.14 3.44 13.21
N LEU A 236 -4.25 4.55 12.47
CA LEU A 236 -3.47 5.76 12.76
C LEU A 236 -4.00 6.50 14.00
N ALA A 237 -5.27 6.36 14.33
CA ALA A 237 -5.87 7.02 15.50
C ALA A 237 -5.45 6.41 16.85
N THR A 238 -4.96 5.15 16.85
CA THR A 238 -4.62 4.39 18.07
C THR A 238 -3.14 4.03 18.18
N VAL A 239 -2.29 4.66 17.37
CA VAL A 239 -0.88 4.32 17.25
C VAL A 239 -0.12 4.70 18.53
N ASN A 240 0.46 3.69 19.16
CA ASN A 240 1.52 3.85 20.16
C ASN A 240 2.90 3.50 19.54
N ALA A 241 3.98 3.78 20.25
CA ALA A 241 5.33 3.56 19.74
C ALA A 241 5.62 2.12 19.28
N LYS A 242 4.97 1.11 19.87
CA LYS A 242 5.13 -0.29 19.47
C LYS A 242 4.35 -0.59 18.19
N SER A 243 3.11 -0.14 18.08
CA SER A 243 2.28 -0.38 16.90
C SER A 243 2.80 0.35 15.65
N ILE A 244 3.52 1.49 15.79
CA ILE A 244 4.12 2.17 14.64
C ILE A 244 5.23 1.34 14.00
N GLU A 245 6.04 0.64 14.77
CA GLU A 245 7.09 -0.23 14.24
C GLU A 245 6.50 -1.44 13.52
N ASP A 246 5.39 -1.98 14.01
CA ASP A 246 4.65 -3.04 13.32
C ASP A 246 4.08 -2.54 11.98
N ILE A 247 3.51 -1.32 11.94
CA ILE A 247 3.04 -0.68 10.70
C ILE A 247 4.20 -0.44 9.74
N LYS A 248 5.32 0.10 10.19
CA LYS A 248 6.52 0.33 9.36
C LYS A 248 7.06 -0.98 8.79
N SER A 249 7.11 -2.03 9.61
CA SER A 249 7.50 -3.38 9.17
C SER A 249 6.53 -3.91 8.13
N PHE A 250 5.23 -3.76 8.36
CA PHE A 250 4.19 -4.19 7.44
C PHE A 250 4.26 -3.45 6.10
N LEU A 251 4.39 -2.12 6.10
CA LEU A 251 4.51 -1.31 4.88
C LEU A 251 5.73 -1.71 4.02
N SER A 252 6.81 -2.16 4.65
CA SER A 252 8.05 -2.54 3.96
C SER A 252 8.01 -3.91 3.29
N ARG A 253 7.00 -4.74 3.57
CA ARG A 253 6.89 -6.07 2.97
C ARG A 253 6.60 -5.96 1.48
N GLN A 254 7.21 -6.85 0.71
CA GLN A 254 7.03 -6.93 -0.74
C GLN A 254 6.09 -8.06 -1.14
N LYS A 255 5.97 -9.08 -0.33
CA LYS A 255 5.11 -10.25 -0.54
C LYS A 255 4.54 -10.74 0.77
N GLU A 256 3.44 -11.48 0.67
CA GLU A 256 2.84 -12.24 1.74
C GLU A 256 2.93 -13.72 1.42
N THR A 257 3.26 -14.53 2.42
CA THR A 257 3.29 -16.01 2.25
C THR A 257 2.24 -16.59 3.16
N TYR A 258 1.17 -17.10 2.59
CA TYR A 258 0.10 -17.74 3.35
C TYR A 258 -0.61 -18.82 2.55
N ARG A 259 -1.29 -19.71 3.28
CA ARG A 259 -2.11 -20.78 2.69
C ARG A 259 -3.57 -20.36 2.73
N ILE A 260 -4.22 -20.37 1.58
CA ILE A 260 -5.68 -20.20 1.53
C ILE A 260 -6.32 -21.41 2.23
N PRO A 261 -7.38 -21.21 3.03
CA PRO A 261 -8.15 -22.32 3.59
C PRO A 261 -8.52 -23.34 2.50
N TYR A 262 -8.33 -24.62 2.82
CA TYR A 262 -8.57 -25.78 1.92
C TYR A 262 -7.58 -26.00 0.78
N GLN A 263 -6.60 -25.12 0.55
CA GLN A 263 -5.51 -25.40 -0.37
C GLN A 263 -4.38 -26.20 0.33
N THR A 264 -3.68 -27.02 -0.45
CA THR A 264 -2.63 -27.92 0.08
C THR A 264 -1.33 -27.15 0.34
N TYR A 265 -0.99 -26.16 -0.48
CA TYR A 265 0.30 -25.47 -0.46
C TYR A 265 0.14 -24.00 -0.03
N ALA A 266 1.13 -23.48 0.69
CA ALA A 266 1.30 -22.06 0.88
C ALA A 266 1.92 -21.45 -0.39
N GLU A 267 1.47 -20.28 -0.78
CA GLU A 267 1.96 -19.56 -1.94
C GLU A 267 2.49 -18.19 -1.56
N ASP A 268 3.58 -17.78 -2.22
CA ASP A 268 4.06 -16.40 -2.18
C ASP A 268 3.15 -15.52 -3.04
N ARG A 269 2.67 -14.44 -2.45
CA ARG A 269 1.79 -13.47 -3.11
C ARG A 269 2.43 -12.10 -3.08
N PRO A 270 3.11 -11.71 -4.17
CA PRO A 270 3.67 -10.37 -4.30
C PRO A 270 2.57 -9.32 -4.19
N ARG A 271 2.85 -8.22 -3.47
CA ARG A 271 1.87 -7.13 -3.27
C ARG A 271 1.57 -6.40 -4.56
N GLN A 272 0.28 -6.26 -4.85
CA GLN A 272 -0.26 -5.49 -5.98
C GLN A 272 -0.96 -4.21 -5.50
N CYS A 273 -1.07 -4.00 -4.20
CA CYS A 273 -1.75 -2.86 -3.59
C CYS A 273 -0.78 -1.80 -3.07
N ILE A 274 -1.31 -0.59 -2.89
CA ILE A 274 -0.70 0.50 -2.11
C ILE A 274 -1.51 0.76 -0.85
N PHE A 275 -0.85 1.35 0.15
CA PHE A 275 -1.50 1.74 1.40
C PHE A 275 -1.62 3.25 1.46
N VAL A 276 -2.76 3.71 1.94
CA VAL A 276 -3.08 5.11 2.22
C VAL A 276 -3.65 5.23 3.62
N GLY A 277 -3.59 6.41 4.21
CA GLY A 277 -4.09 6.65 5.56
C GLY A 277 -4.97 7.86 5.64
N THR A 278 -5.88 7.88 6.61
CA THR A 278 -6.66 9.06 6.96
C THR A 278 -6.64 9.28 8.46
N SER A 279 -6.58 10.54 8.90
CA SER A 279 -6.66 10.90 10.30
C SER A 279 -7.51 12.16 10.48
N ASN A 280 -8.28 12.18 11.57
CA ASN A 280 -8.97 13.40 12.04
C ASN A 280 -8.15 14.12 13.12
N ASN A 281 -7.11 13.46 13.64
CA ASN A 281 -6.21 14.05 14.63
C ASN A 281 -4.96 14.58 13.93
N LEU A 282 -4.57 15.81 14.24
CA LEU A 282 -3.33 16.40 13.74
C LEU A 282 -2.12 15.66 14.32
N ASP A 283 -2.12 15.35 15.61
CA ASP A 283 -1.03 14.65 16.30
C ASP A 283 -1.13 13.13 16.14
N PHE A 284 -1.27 12.65 14.89
CA PHE A 284 -1.46 11.22 14.64
C PHE A 284 -0.15 10.43 14.54
N LEU A 285 0.98 11.10 14.32
CA LEU A 285 2.28 10.45 14.30
C LEU A 285 2.84 10.35 15.73
N PRO A 286 3.34 9.18 16.16
CA PRO A 286 4.00 9.08 17.45
C PRO A 286 5.33 9.81 17.46
N LEU A 287 5.78 10.15 18.66
CA LEU A 287 7.14 10.64 18.90
C LEU A 287 8.14 9.54 18.55
N ASP A 288 8.56 9.49 17.29
CA ASP A 288 9.58 8.58 16.80
C ASP A 288 10.82 9.36 16.35
N ARG A 289 11.86 9.31 17.16
CA ARG A 289 13.15 9.96 16.91
C ARG A 289 13.97 9.26 15.83
N THR A 290 13.59 8.05 15.41
CA THR A 290 14.23 7.31 14.31
C THR A 290 13.67 7.71 12.96
N GLY A 291 12.57 8.46 12.95
CA GLY A 291 11.94 9.06 11.78
C GLY A 291 10.73 8.30 11.24
N ASN A 292 9.73 9.05 10.90
CA ASN A 292 8.45 8.58 10.35
C ASN A 292 8.44 8.57 8.81
N ARG A 293 9.58 8.38 8.14
CA ARG A 293 9.78 8.55 6.69
C ARG A 293 8.79 7.83 5.78
N ARG A 294 8.07 6.84 6.32
CA ARG A 294 7.05 6.09 5.55
C ARG A 294 5.70 6.78 5.53
N PHE A 295 5.47 7.73 6.42
CA PHE A 295 4.21 8.45 6.51
C PHE A 295 4.37 9.82 5.85
N ALA A 296 3.60 10.06 4.81
CA ALA A 296 3.60 11.31 4.07
C ALA A 296 2.29 12.07 4.37
N PRO A 297 2.27 12.93 5.43
CA PRO A 297 1.08 13.66 5.81
C PRO A 297 0.77 14.76 4.79
N VAL A 298 -0.52 14.91 4.50
CA VAL A 298 -1.08 15.99 3.69
C VAL A 298 -2.24 16.60 4.46
N LEU A 299 -2.12 17.87 4.82
CA LEU A 299 -3.17 18.61 5.49
C LEU A 299 -4.26 18.95 4.48
N VAL A 300 -5.52 18.67 4.85
CA VAL A 300 -6.70 18.95 4.01
C VAL A 300 -7.57 20.01 4.66
N HIS A 301 -8.13 20.90 3.83
CA HIS A 301 -8.88 22.06 4.26
C HIS A 301 -10.22 22.11 3.53
N GLN A 302 -11.30 21.70 4.19
CA GLN A 302 -12.63 21.65 3.58
C GLN A 302 -13.08 23.01 3.04
N GLU A 303 -12.69 24.09 3.69
CA GLU A 303 -13.02 25.46 3.31
C GLU A 303 -12.31 25.96 2.04
N ARG A 304 -11.28 25.27 1.58
CA ARG A 304 -10.49 25.61 0.38
C ARG A 304 -10.79 24.72 -0.82
N VAL A 305 -11.71 23.77 -0.66
CA VAL A 305 -12.05 22.81 -1.72
C VAL A 305 -12.70 23.58 -2.87
N GLU A 306 -12.14 23.43 -4.09
CA GLU A 306 -12.70 24.06 -5.29
C GLU A 306 -14.05 23.44 -5.67
N LYS A 307 -14.13 22.12 -5.57
CA LYS A 307 -15.33 21.33 -5.87
C LYS A 307 -15.38 20.12 -4.96
N HIS A 308 -16.47 19.99 -4.19
CA HIS A 308 -16.64 18.79 -3.37
C HIS A 308 -16.73 17.54 -4.25
N ILE A 309 -15.98 16.50 -3.89
CA ILE A 309 -15.79 15.32 -4.74
C ILE A 309 -17.11 14.58 -5.09
N LEU A 310 -18.13 14.69 -4.25
CA LEU A 310 -19.48 14.14 -4.45
C LEU A 310 -20.49 15.14 -5.02
N GLU A 311 -20.12 16.40 -5.25
CA GLU A 311 -21.01 17.39 -5.85
C GLU A 311 -21.45 16.97 -7.26
N ASP A 312 -20.50 16.41 -8.03
CA ASP A 312 -20.75 15.71 -9.27
C ASP A 312 -19.80 14.50 -9.33
N GLU A 313 -20.26 13.37 -8.83
CA GLU A 313 -19.45 12.15 -8.74
C GLU A 313 -19.01 11.67 -10.12
N LYS A 314 -19.84 11.84 -11.14
CA LYS A 314 -19.51 11.43 -12.52
C LYS A 314 -18.34 12.24 -13.05
N GLU A 315 -18.39 13.56 -12.96
CA GLU A 315 -17.27 14.43 -13.38
C GLU A 315 -16.00 14.14 -12.57
N SER A 316 -16.13 13.91 -11.27
CA SER A 316 -15.00 13.59 -10.40
C SER A 316 -14.33 12.27 -10.82
N ARG A 317 -15.12 11.24 -11.15
CA ARG A 317 -14.59 9.97 -11.68
C ARG A 317 -13.91 10.14 -13.03
N GLU A 318 -14.51 10.90 -13.95
CA GLU A 318 -13.91 11.21 -15.26
C GLU A 318 -12.59 11.97 -15.09
N TYR A 319 -12.52 12.93 -14.17
CA TYR A 319 -11.30 13.66 -13.85
C TYR A 319 -10.19 12.72 -13.31
N ILE A 320 -10.53 11.83 -12.40
CA ILE A 320 -9.62 10.83 -11.81
C ILE A 320 -9.14 9.83 -12.87
N VAL A 321 -10.03 9.36 -13.74
CA VAL A 321 -9.68 8.46 -14.86
C VAL A 321 -8.65 9.14 -15.78
N GLN A 322 -8.82 10.42 -16.09
CA GLN A 322 -7.84 11.18 -16.87
C GLN A 322 -6.52 11.44 -16.14
N ALA A 323 -6.53 11.56 -14.80
CA ALA A 323 -5.31 11.60 -14.00
C ALA A 323 -4.56 10.25 -14.05
N TRP A 324 -5.26 9.11 -14.07
CA TRP A 324 -4.65 7.81 -14.30
C TRP A 324 -4.08 7.67 -15.73
N ALA A 325 -4.75 8.23 -16.74
CA ALA A 325 -4.22 8.27 -18.09
C ALA A 325 -2.92 9.09 -18.19
N GLU A 326 -2.87 10.25 -17.52
CA GLU A 326 -1.64 11.04 -17.36
C GLU A 326 -0.54 10.23 -16.67
N ALA A 327 -0.85 9.55 -15.55
CA ALA A 327 0.10 8.72 -14.80
C ALA A 327 0.65 7.58 -15.66
N MET A 328 -0.18 6.93 -16.49
CA MET A 328 0.26 5.88 -17.41
C MET A 328 1.22 6.39 -18.48
N VAL A 329 0.99 7.59 -19.03
CA VAL A 329 1.93 8.21 -19.98
C VAL A 329 3.26 8.50 -19.29
N ILE A 330 3.24 9.03 -18.08
CA ILE A 330 4.45 9.27 -17.29
C ILE A 330 5.17 7.93 -17.01
N TYR A 331 4.44 6.91 -16.56
CA TYR A 331 5.00 5.59 -16.26
C TYR A 331 5.69 4.94 -17.47
N LYS A 332 5.08 5.03 -18.66
CA LYS A 332 5.64 4.44 -19.90
C LYS A 332 6.87 5.18 -20.42
N ASN A 333 6.94 6.51 -20.24
CA ASN A 333 7.96 7.34 -20.87
C ASN A 333 9.18 7.66 -19.98
N CYS A 334 9.07 7.48 -18.68
CA CYS A 334 10.15 7.80 -17.77
C CYS A 334 10.40 6.64 -16.80
N PRO A 335 11.64 6.11 -16.70
CA PRO A 335 12.00 5.22 -15.61
C PRO A 335 12.01 6.02 -14.31
N HIS A 336 11.11 5.69 -13.38
CA HIS A 336 11.01 6.37 -12.10
C HIS A 336 11.54 5.49 -10.97
N GLU A 337 12.44 6.04 -10.17
CA GLU A 337 12.62 5.54 -8.81
C GLU A 337 11.39 5.94 -7.99
N LEU A 338 10.79 4.95 -7.29
CA LEU A 338 9.67 5.19 -6.38
C LEU A 338 10.18 5.76 -5.05
N LYS A 339 10.85 6.92 -5.12
CA LYS A 339 11.45 7.64 -3.99
C LYS A 339 11.25 9.13 -4.18
N LEU A 340 11.18 9.84 -3.08
CA LEU A 340 11.26 11.30 -3.06
C LEU A 340 12.69 11.76 -3.37
N SER A 341 12.84 12.96 -3.90
CA SER A 341 14.14 13.63 -3.97
C SER A 341 14.67 13.91 -2.56
N LYS A 342 15.98 14.13 -2.41
CA LYS A 342 16.56 14.46 -1.10
C LYS A 342 15.95 15.72 -0.49
N GLU A 343 15.67 16.71 -1.30
CA GLU A 343 15.01 17.96 -0.88
C GLU A 343 13.59 17.70 -0.37
N MET A 344 12.83 16.84 -1.06
CA MET A 344 11.50 16.45 -0.63
C MET A 344 11.53 15.52 0.60
N GLU A 345 12.55 14.69 0.78
CA GLU A 345 12.74 13.92 2.01
C GLU A 345 13.01 14.82 3.22
N GLU A 346 13.78 15.90 3.04
CA GLU A 346 14.03 16.90 4.09
C GLU A 346 12.74 17.69 4.41
N TYR A 347 12.03 18.14 3.38
CA TYR A 347 10.73 18.80 3.55
C TYR A 347 9.73 17.91 4.27
N LEU A 348 9.66 16.63 3.90
CA LEU A 348 8.80 15.64 4.56
C LEU A 348 9.13 15.51 6.06
N LYS A 349 10.40 15.51 6.44
CA LYS A 349 10.81 15.45 7.86
C LYS A 349 10.31 16.68 8.65
N GLU A 350 10.39 17.86 8.06
CA GLU A 350 9.88 19.07 8.71
C GLU A 350 8.35 19.05 8.81
N MET A 351 7.66 18.64 7.75
CA MET A 351 6.21 18.47 7.76
C MET A 351 5.77 17.48 8.84
N GLN A 352 6.45 16.36 8.97
CA GLN A 352 6.10 15.35 9.98
C GLN A 352 6.14 15.87 11.41
N LYS A 353 7.02 16.83 11.73
CA LYS A 353 7.08 17.45 13.06
C LYS A 353 5.76 18.12 13.46
N GLN A 354 5.03 18.67 12.48
CA GLN A 354 3.75 19.32 12.72
C GLN A 354 2.62 18.34 13.07
N PHE A 355 2.84 17.05 12.79
CA PHE A 355 1.87 15.97 13.04
C PHE A 355 2.29 15.04 14.17
N MET A 356 3.33 15.42 14.92
CA MET A 356 3.75 14.71 16.13
C MET A 356 3.36 15.51 17.37
N PRO A 357 2.97 14.83 18.47
CA PRO A 357 2.72 15.52 19.73
C PRO A 357 4.00 16.23 20.20
N GLU A 358 3.83 17.32 20.93
CA GLU A 358 4.94 18.06 21.49
C GLU A 358 5.73 17.20 22.48
N ASP A 359 7.04 17.12 22.30
CA ASP A 359 7.91 16.37 23.22
C ASP A 359 8.29 17.26 24.41
N THR A 360 7.39 17.31 25.40
CA THR A 360 7.59 18.11 26.61
C THR A 360 8.87 17.75 27.36
N LYS A 361 9.36 16.50 27.27
CA LYS A 361 10.61 16.06 27.89
C LYS A 361 11.83 16.73 27.25
N VAL A 362 11.81 16.93 25.94
CA VAL A 362 12.89 17.68 25.25
C VAL A 362 12.99 19.08 25.80
N GLY A 363 11.86 19.79 25.90
CA GLY A 363 11.83 21.15 26.46
C GLY A 363 12.32 21.23 27.89
N VAL A 364 11.91 20.31 28.75
CA VAL A 364 12.35 20.22 30.16
C VAL A 364 13.86 19.94 30.27
N ILE A 365 14.37 19.00 29.47
CA ILE A 365 15.79 18.65 29.45
C ILE A 365 16.62 19.83 28.90
N GLN A 366 16.15 20.47 27.82
CA GLN A 366 16.85 21.62 27.25
C GLN A 366 16.94 22.78 28.26
N ALA A 367 15.81 23.16 28.87
CA ALA A 367 15.77 24.23 29.87
C ALA A 367 16.71 23.94 31.06
N TRP A 368 16.73 22.68 31.53
CA TRP A 368 17.66 22.29 32.60
C TRP A 368 19.12 22.33 32.14
N LEU A 369 19.43 21.92 30.93
CA LEU A 369 20.79 21.97 30.36
C LEU A 369 21.27 23.41 30.14
N ASP A 370 20.39 24.34 29.80
CA ASP A 370 20.72 25.76 29.63
C ASP A 370 21.12 26.40 30.97
N ASP A 371 20.42 26.01 32.04
CA ASP A 371 20.72 26.46 33.42
C ASP A 371 21.87 25.67 34.08
N CYS A 372 22.24 24.50 33.54
CA CYS A 372 23.24 23.61 34.12
C CYS A 372 24.65 24.20 33.97
N THR A 373 25.38 24.30 35.04
CA THR A 373 26.80 24.78 35.07
C THR A 373 27.83 23.70 34.82
N GLU A 374 27.39 22.43 34.81
CA GLU A 374 28.27 21.28 34.64
C GLU A 374 28.76 21.16 33.21
N GLU A 375 30.02 20.84 33.04
CA GLU A 375 30.65 20.58 31.73
C GLU A 375 30.24 19.20 31.18
N TYR A 376 29.92 18.26 32.04
CA TYR A 376 29.60 16.88 31.73
C TYR A 376 28.28 16.46 32.37
N VAL A 377 27.41 15.81 31.59
CA VAL A 377 26.13 15.26 32.08
C VAL A 377 25.97 13.81 31.66
N CYS A 378 25.23 13.02 32.49
CA CYS A 378 24.88 11.63 32.14
C CYS A 378 23.37 11.42 32.22
N SER A 379 22.92 10.29 31.69
CA SER A 379 21.47 9.96 31.60
C SER A 379 20.81 9.90 32.96
N GLU A 380 21.51 9.37 33.99
CA GLU A 380 20.96 9.28 35.35
C GLU A 380 20.82 10.66 36.00
N MET A 381 21.78 11.55 35.78
CA MET A 381 21.72 12.95 36.20
C MET A 381 20.52 13.68 35.57
N ILE A 382 20.31 13.55 34.27
CA ILE A 382 19.16 14.11 33.57
C ILE A 382 17.85 13.53 34.12
N TYR A 383 17.78 12.21 34.36
CA TYR A 383 16.61 11.56 34.90
C TYR A 383 16.23 12.09 36.30
N ARG A 384 17.20 12.20 37.17
CA ARG A 384 16.96 12.62 38.58
C ARG A 384 16.76 14.12 38.72
N GLU A 385 17.54 14.92 38.02
CA GLU A 385 17.59 16.38 38.23
C GLU A 385 16.70 17.14 37.23
N ALA A 386 16.81 16.89 35.92
CA ALA A 386 15.98 17.55 34.95
C ALA A 386 14.52 17.06 34.99
N LEU A 387 14.32 15.74 35.05
CA LEU A 387 12.99 15.14 35.07
C LEU A 387 12.40 14.97 36.49
N ARG A 388 13.15 15.40 37.55
CA ARG A 388 12.71 15.43 38.96
C ARG A 388 12.35 14.07 39.57
N HIS A 389 13.06 13.00 39.15
CA HIS A 389 12.91 11.65 39.75
C HIS A 389 13.99 11.37 40.78
N GLU A 390 14.14 12.22 41.80
CA GLU A 390 15.26 12.19 42.74
C GLU A 390 15.46 10.85 43.50
N TYR A 391 14.35 10.16 43.82
CA TYR A 391 14.33 8.97 44.65
C TYR A 391 14.03 7.68 43.87
N GLU A 392 13.82 7.76 42.58
CA GLU A 392 13.51 6.61 41.75
C GLU A 392 14.72 6.12 40.97
N GLU A 393 14.83 4.80 40.79
CA GLU A 393 15.82 4.23 39.87
C GLU A 393 15.30 4.24 38.44
N PRO A 394 16.07 4.76 37.49
CA PRO A 394 15.64 4.82 36.11
C PRO A 394 15.50 3.40 35.51
N LYS A 395 14.37 3.14 34.87
CA LYS A 395 14.19 1.92 34.12
C LYS A 395 15.00 1.98 32.80
N GLN A 396 15.33 0.84 32.26
CA GLN A 396 16.18 0.75 31.10
C GLN A 396 15.59 1.47 29.86
N TRP A 397 14.27 1.55 29.74
CA TRP A 397 13.61 2.26 28.65
C TRP A 397 13.68 3.78 28.83
N GLU A 398 13.65 4.31 30.06
CA GLU A 398 13.81 5.75 30.36
C GLU A 398 15.21 6.23 30.04
N ILE A 399 16.22 5.45 30.38
CA ILE A 399 17.62 5.73 30.00
C ILE A 399 17.78 5.71 28.48
N LYS A 400 17.14 4.78 27.76
CA LYS A 400 17.17 4.76 26.30
C LYS A 400 16.49 5.99 25.71
N GLU A 401 15.38 6.43 26.29
CA GLU A 401 14.66 7.62 25.86
C GLU A 401 15.51 8.88 26.04
N ILE A 402 16.10 9.08 27.22
CA ILE A 402 17.01 10.21 27.50
C ILE A 402 18.21 10.20 26.54
N ASN A 403 18.82 9.03 26.33
CA ASN A 403 19.91 8.89 25.37
C ASN A 403 19.48 9.28 23.92
N SER A 404 18.26 8.94 23.54
CA SER A 404 17.70 9.32 22.25
C SER A 404 17.52 10.84 22.16
N ILE A 405 16.90 11.48 23.17
CA ILE A 405 16.70 12.93 23.24
C ILE A 405 18.05 13.66 23.10
N MET A 406 19.02 13.29 23.90
CA MET A 406 20.33 13.94 23.91
C MET A 406 21.11 13.79 22.61
N ASN A 407 20.93 12.67 21.89
CA ASN A 407 21.65 12.41 20.65
C ASN A 407 20.97 12.99 19.41
N THR A 408 19.65 13.29 19.46
CA THR A 408 18.87 13.66 18.27
C THR A 408 18.20 15.03 18.34
N CYS A 409 17.89 15.51 19.57
CA CYS A 409 17.10 16.73 19.75
C CYS A 409 17.88 17.86 20.46
N ILE A 410 18.96 17.53 21.19
CA ILE A 410 19.72 18.51 21.97
C ILE A 410 20.99 18.90 21.20
N GLU A 411 21.18 20.19 20.98
CA GLU A 411 22.37 20.75 20.36
C GLU A 411 23.36 21.25 21.43
N GLY A 412 24.62 21.43 21.03
CA GLY A 412 25.65 21.97 21.91
C GLY A 412 26.30 20.96 22.85
N TRP A 413 25.94 19.67 22.75
CA TRP A 413 26.53 18.59 23.55
C TRP A 413 27.13 17.49 22.67
N GLU A 414 28.29 16.95 23.09
CA GLU A 414 29.02 15.89 22.40
C GLU A 414 29.06 14.63 23.25
N LYS A 415 28.76 13.48 22.64
CA LYS A 415 28.75 12.17 23.29
C LYS A 415 30.16 11.74 23.70
N ILE A 416 30.31 11.29 24.94
CA ILE A 416 31.55 10.72 25.47
C ILE A 416 31.39 9.26 25.87
N SER A 417 32.47 8.49 25.72
CA SER A 417 32.46 7.04 25.98
C SER A 417 32.47 6.69 27.48
N SER A 418 33.07 7.52 28.32
CA SER A 418 33.18 7.31 29.76
C SER A 418 33.62 8.58 30.49
N HIS A 419 32.99 8.90 31.62
CA HIS A 419 33.35 9.96 32.54
C HIS A 419 32.87 9.59 33.94
N ARG A 420 33.52 10.11 34.97
CA ARG A 420 33.13 9.90 36.38
C ARG A 420 32.27 11.07 36.87
N PHE A 421 30.98 10.81 37.03
CA PHE A 421 29.99 11.81 37.42
C PHE A 421 29.72 11.78 38.95
N GLY A 422 30.57 12.33 39.75
CA GLY A 422 30.36 12.45 41.18
C GLY A 422 29.61 11.28 41.82
N ARG A 423 28.43 11.55 42.37
CA ARG A 423 27.53 10.54 42.99
C ARG A 423 26.95 9.49 42.00
N TYR A 424 27.01 9.73 40.72
CA TYR A 424 26.46 8.83 39.69
C TYR A 424 27.48 7.81 39.14
N GLY A 425 28.75 7.89 39.61
CA GLY A 425 29.78 6.91 39.24
C GLY A 425 30.32 7.05 37.82
N LEU A 426 30.92 5.96 37.30
CA LEU A 426 31.52 5.92 35.99
C LEU A 426 30.46 5.52 34.96
N GLN A 427 30.14 6.44 34.05
CA GLN A 427 29.09 6.25 33.03
C GLN A 427 29.48 6.87 31.66
N ARG A 428 28.72 6.52 30.62
CA ARG A 428 28.65 7.27 29.39
C ARG A 428 27.84 8.55 29.61
N GLY A 429 28.12 9.58 28.82
CA GLY A 429 27.40 10.84 28.92
C GLY A 429 27.71 11.78 27.77
N TRP A 430 27.54 13.06 28.05
CA TRP A 430 27.80 14.13 27.08
C TRP A 430 28.64 15.21 27.74
N LYS A 431 29.47 15.85 26.90
CA LYS A 431 30.29 17.00 27.22
C LYS A 431 29.74 18.23 26.49
N ARG A 432 29.69 19.37 27.15
CA ARG A 432 29.31 20.63 26.53
C ARG A 432 30.36 21.04 25.48
N ARG A 433 29.93 21.36 24.27
CA ARG A 433 30.84 21.89 23.22
C ARG A 433 31.29 23.30 23.55
N THR A 434 32.58 23.52 23.53
CA THR A 434 33.22 24.81 23.84
C THR A 434 33.21 25.80 22.70
N ASP A 435 32.78 25.42 21.49
CA ASP A 435 32.93 26.22 20.26
C ASP A 435 31.77 27.20 19.99
N MET A 436 30.87 27.44 20.94
CA MET A 436 29.87 28.50 20.87
C MET A 436 30.29 29.75 21.65
N GLN A 437 31.56 30.19 21.48
CA GLN A 437 31.95 31.58 21.73
C GLN A 437 31.77 32.38 20.46
N GLY A 438 30.56 32.89 20.24
CA GLY A 438 30.24 33.66 19.02
C GLY A 438 29.00 34.53 19.11
N PHE A 439 28.51 34.86 20.31
CA PHE A 439 27.69 36.05 20.42
C PHE A 439 28.63 37.19 20.88
N ALA A 440 29.19 37.86 19.91
CA ALA A 440 29.87 39.16 20.13
C ALA A 440 28.86 40.06 20.83
N SER A 441 29.21 40.49 22.05
CA SER A 441 28.58 41.63 22.69
C SER A 441 28.42 42.74 21.68
N LEU A 442 27.22 43.21 21.46
CA LEU A 442 26.96 44.42 20.67
C LEU A 442 27.86 45.56 21.22
N PRO A 443 28.53 46.31 20.38
CA PRO A 443 29.33 47.43 20.83
C PRO A 443 28.38 48.45 21.47
N ASP A 444 28.81 49.02 22.61
CA ASP A 444 28.11 49.96 23.48
C ASP A 444 27.77 51.32 22.84
N ASN A 445 27.57 51.39 21.53
CA ASN A 445 27.24 52.62 20.78
C ASN A 445 26.14 52.44 19.73
N ALA A 446 25.03 51.78 20.09
CA ALA A 446 23.81 51.90 19.30
C ALA A 446 22.93 53.00 19.90
N GLN A 447 23.05 54.22 19.37
CA GLN A 447 22.11 55.31 19.59
C GLN A 447 20.70 54.84 19.17
N THR A 448 19.78 54.85 20.10
CA THR A 448 18.36 54.62 19.87
C THR A 448 17.78 55.71 18.96
N PRO A 449 17.15 55.36 17.83
CA PRO A 449 16.44 56.33 17.00
C PRO A 449 14.96 56.42 17.42
N PHE A 450 14.68 56.96 18.59
CA PHE A 450 13.36 57.49 18.92
C PHE A 450 13.55 58.71 19.82
N LYS A 451 13.56 59.85 19.21
CA LYS A 451 13.15 61.16 19.80
C LYS A 451 12.01 61.66 18.99
N GLU A 452 10.88 61.85 19.70
CA GLU A 452 9.72 62.69 19.43
C GLU A 452 8.95 62.46 18.12
#